data_7c69d5ae65f6fb4386c64d9c891d9fd0
#
_entry.id   7c69d5ae65f6fb4386c64d9c891d9fd0
#
_cell.length_a   1.000
_cell.length_b   1.000
_cell.length_c   1.000
_cell.angle_alpha   90.00
_cell.angle_beta   90.00
_cell.angle_gamma   90.00
#
_symmetry.space_group_name_H-M   'P 1'
#
loop_
_entity.id
_entity.type
_entity.pdbx_description
1 polymer ?
#
loop_
_entity_poly.entity_id
_entity_poly.type
_entity_poly.pdbx_seq_one_letter_code
_entity_poly.pdbx_strand_id
1 'polypeptide(L)'
;MRKTVISIVFLLLATMTQAQDFTSKIDVKGIKVDSLLMEKKGSKINLEMFVNLSELDVHATEVAVLTPWIVKDGDSLKLQSVALFGRNRYIYYSRNPELKPTGKNDLEYKKSEAPAVVKCDLQIPYMEWMTGCSLYMNLSTYGCCGKQLGDENEPLVEKFPLDRYVPQLVYIRPQAEPVKTREISGSAYIDFPVSSIVISPEYRNNAVELQKIIGTIDSVKLDEDIVITSLSIKGYASPESSYSNNTRLAKGRTRSLREYVENLYDFEKDFIKTSYEPENWEGLKEYVEASELSHKKEILAVINSKDDPDKKEAYIRKTWKDEYKHLLEVCYPTLRRSDYRIEYVIRNYTSLAEIENVMKSAPQKLSLEEFYLLSQLYKNNSEELNELWETAVRMYPNDETANMNAANSAISRGDFKRARLYLERAGKSPEVVYALGVIEVLNGNYDAARPLLDAAAAGGIEEAVEAREKMSNHLRVSFSNKNKGK
;
A
#
# COMPACT_ATOMS: atom_id res chain seq x y z
N MET A 1 -32.29 46.78 19.32
CA MET A 1 -31.05 46.00 19.15
C MET A 1 -31.12 45.31 17.80
N ARG A 2 -30.43 45.87 16.81
CA ARG A 2 -30.40 45.36 15.44
C ARG A 2 -29.35 44.28 15.35
N LYS A 3 -29.73 43.04 14.98
CA LYS A 3 -28.84 41.96 14.64
C LYS A 3 -28.38 42.14 13.20
N THR A 4 -27.11 42.45 13.03
CA THR A 4 -26.45 42.51 11.73
C THR A 4 -26.08 41.09 11.32
N VAL A 5 -26.72 40.58 10.29
CA VAL A 5 -26.35 39.31 9.63
C VAL A 5 -25.27 39.63 8.61
N ILE A 6 -24.05 39.15 8.86
CA ILE A 6 -22.96 39.23 7.90
C ILE A 6 -23.09 38.01 6.98
N SER A 7 -23.60 38.25 5.77
CA SER A 7 -23.53 37.29 4.67
C SER A 7 -22.10 37.22 4.14
N ILE A 8 -21.41 36.11 4.43
CA ILE A 8 -20.15 35.78 3.78
C ILE A 8 -20.51 35.18 2.43
N VAL A 9 -20.32 35.99 1.39
CA VAL A 9 -20.38 35.51 -0.01
C VAL A 9 -19.08 34.75 -0.27
N PHE A 10 -19.15 33.42 -0.30
CA PHE A 10 -18.09 32.59 -0.85
C PHE A 10 -18.02 32.86 -2.35
N LEU A 11 -17.00 33.59 -2.79
CA LEU A 11 -16.60 33.68 -4.18
C LEU A 11 -15.93 32.34 -4.52
N LEU A 12 -16.69 31.44 -5.14
CA LEU A 12 -16.14 30.29 -5.84
C LEU A 12 -15.33 30.83 -7.04
N LEU A 13 -14.03 30.99 -6.84
CA LEU A 13 -13.08 31.08 -7.94
C LEU A 13 -13.04 29.66 -8.55
N ALA A 14 -13.92 29.45 -9.52
CA ALA A 14 -13.72 28.38 -10.50
C ALA A 14 -12.41 28.69 -11.23
N THR A 15 -11.31 28.11 -10.80
CA THR A 15 -10.13 27.96 -11.66
C THR A 15 -10.57 27.04 -12.78
N MET A 16 -11.05 27.64 -13.86
CA MET A 16 -11.11 26.98 -15.15
C MET A 16 -9.65 26.60 -15.46
N THR A 17 -9.32 25.32 -15.24
CA THR A 17 -8.19 24.72 -15.92
C THR A 17 -8.50 24.87 -17.39
N GLN A 18 -7.81 25.82 -18.03
CA GLN A 18 -7.80 25.93 -19.48
C GLN A 18 -7.27 24.57 -19.99
N ALA A 19 -8.20 23.72 -20.47
CA ALA A 19 -7.83 22.82 -21.52
C ALA A 19 -7.22 23.72 -22.60
N GLN A 20 -5.93 23.57 -22.85
CA GLN A 20 -5.30 24.26 -23.99
C GLN A 20 -5.95 23.65 -25.23
N ASP A 21 -7.02 24.27 -25.69
CA ASP A 21 -7.55 24.08 -27.03
C ASP A 21 -6.48 24.59 -27.97
N PHE A 22 -5.64 23.70 -28.45
CA PHE A 22 -4.77 23.97 -29.61
C PHE A 22 -5.65 24.05 -30.85
N THR A 23 -6.28 25.20 -31.05
CA THR A 23 -6.89 25.54 -32.33
C THR A 23 -5.80 26.09 -33.22
N SER A 24 -4.90 25.27 -33.75
CA SER A 24 -4.14 25.62 -34.91
C SER A 24 -4.96 25.20 -36.13
N LYS A 25 -5.42 26.15 -36.90
CA LYS A 25 -5.74 25.90 -38.30
C LYS A 25 -4.44 25.54 -38.99
N ILE A 26 -4.20 24.26 -39.17
CA ILE A 26 -3.12 23.82 -40.05
C ILE A 26 -3.69 23.86 -41.45
N ASP A 27 -3.48 24.97 -42.10
CA ASP A 27 -3.86 25.19 -43.47
C ASP A 27 -2.59 25.13 -44.32
N VAL A 28 -2.06 23.93 -44.54
CA VAL A 28 -0.97 23.70 -45.49
C VAL A 28 -1.59 23.38 -46.82
N LYS A 29 -1.79 24.38 -47.69
CA LYS A 29 -2.34 24.18 -49.04
C LYS A 29 -3.58 23.28 -49.09
N GLY A 30 -4.51 23.47 -48.17
CA GLY A 30 -5.76 22.71 -48.13
C GLY A 30 -5.73 21.40 -47.35
N ILE A 31 -4.67 21.12 -46.59
CA ILE A 31 -4.65 19.95 -45.68
C ILE A 31 -5.22 20.35 -44.35
N LYS A 32 -6.22 19.57 -43.89
CA LYS A 32 -6.78 19.70 -42.57
C LYS A 32 -6.61 18.38 -41.81
N VAL A 33 -6.12 18.45 -40.58
CA VAL A 33 -6.21 17.34 -39.63
C VAL A 33 -7.44 17.58 -38.78
N ASP A 34 -8.49 16.76 -38.98
CA ASP A 34 -9.78 16.93 -38.32
C ASP A 34 -9.73 16.52 -36.85
N SER A 35 -8.95 15.47 -36.54
CA SER A 35 -8.68 15.06 -35.18
C SER A 35 -7.37 14.29 -35.06
N LEU A 36 -6.74 14.39 -33.90
CA LEU A 36 -5.51 13.72 -33.58
C LEU A 36 -5.60 13.21 -32.14
N LEU A 37 -5.38 11.92 -31.96
CA LEU A 37 -5.24 11.28 -30.64
C LEU A 37 -3.88 10.60 -30.61
N MET A 38 -3.06 10.92 -29.62
CA MET A 38 -1.79 10.25 -29.36
C MET A 38 -1.74 9.82 -27.91
N GLU A 39 -1.62 8.54 -27.64
CA GLU A 39 -1.71 7.96 -26.31
C GLU A 39 -0.57 6.98 -26.07
N LYS A 40 0.14 7.13 -24.92
CA LYS A 40 1.12 6.15 -24.49
C LYS A 40 0.44 5.06 -23.67
N LYS A 41 0.49 3.81 -24.16
CA LYS A 41 0.05 2.60 -23.44
C LYS A 41 1.22 1.66 -23.22
N GLY A 42 1.72 1.60 -21.98
CA GLY A 42 2.89 0.78 -21.65
C GLY A 42 4.13 1.19 -22.46
N SER A 43 4.70 0.25 -23.21
CA SER A 43 5.88 0.46 -24.07
C SER A 43 5.54 0.94 -25.49
N LYS A 44 4.28 1.32 -25.76
CA LYS A 44 3.82 1.71 -27.08
C LYS A 44 3.11 3.06 -27.06
N ILE A 45 3.13 3.75 -28.19
CA ILE A 45 2.31 4.92 -28.48
C ILE A 45 1.27 4.50 -29.50
N ASN A 46 0.00 4.75 -29.22
CA ASN A 46 -1.10 4.66 -30.17
C ASN A 46 -1.33 6.06 -30.75
N LEU A 47 -1.24 6.20 -32.05
CA LEU A 47 -1.53 7.44 -32.78
C LEU A 47 -2.70 7.20 -33.71
N GLU A 48 -3.80 7.92 -33.50
CA GLU A 48 -4.95 7.97 -34.40
C GLU A 48 -5.09 9.38 -34.94
N MET A 49 -5.11 9.52 -36.25
CA MET A 49 -5.17 10.83 -36.92
C MET A 49 -6.13 10.74 -38.10
N PHE A 50 -6.99 11.74 -38.26
CA PHE A 50 -7.90 11.89 -39.39
C PHE A 50 -7.43 13.02 -40.28
N VAL A 51 -6.90 12.67 -41.44
CA VAL A 51 -6.37 13.61 -42.42
C VAL A 51 -7.41 13.88 -43.49
N ASN A 52 -7.84 15.13 -43.61
CA ASN A 52 -8.82 15.56 -44.61
C ASN A 52 -8.10 15.99 -45.90
N LEU A 53 -8.37 15.30 -46.98
CA LEU A 53 -7.75 15.51 -48.31
C LEU A 53 -8.64 16.30 -49.27
N SER A 54 -9.86 16.71 -48.87
CA SER A 54 -10.86 17.31 -49.77
C SER A 54 -10.43 18.61 -50.43
N GLU A 55 -9.57 19.38 -49.76
CA GLU A 55 -9.07 20.68 -50.24
C GLU A 55 -7.65 20.61 -50.85
N LEU A 56 -7.02 19.41 -50.84
CA LEU A 56 -5.69 19.22 -51.39
C LEU A 56 -5.74 19.18 -52.93
N ASP A 57 -5.18 20.20 -53.57
CA ASP A 57 -5.10 20.23 -55.03
C ASP A 57 -3.80 19.56 -55.50
N VAL A 58 -3.94 18.54 -56.33
CA VAL A 58 -2.83 17.80 -56.95
C VAL A 58 -3.05 17.73 -58.44
N HIS A 59 -2.12 18.30 -59.22
CA HIS A 59 -2.21 18.26 -60.69
C HIS A 59 -2.05 16.83 -61.22
N ALA A 60 -2.57 16.60 -62.45
CA ALA A 60 -2.51 15.26 -63.05
C ALA A 60 -1.08 14.70 -63.19
N THR A 61 -0.07 15.57 -63.23
CA THR A 61 1.36 15.27 -63.35
C THR A 61 2.13 15.30 -62.04
N GLU A 62 1.45 15.39 -60.91
CA GLU A 62 2.06 15.53 -59.59
C GLU A 62 1.65 14.40 -58.63
N VAL A 63 2.43 14.27 -57.57
CA VAL A 63 2.12 13.46 -56.37
C VAL A 63 2.35 14.32 -55.16
N ALA A 64 1.38 14.36 -54.26
CA ALA A 64 1.53 14.93 -52.93
C ALA A 64 1.69 13.79 -51.90
N VAL A 65 2.72 13.86 -51.09
CA VAL A 65 3.01 12.90 -50.01
C VAL A 65 2.99 13.63 -48.67
N LEU A 66 2.06 13.23 -47.83
CA LEU A 66 1.88 13.71 -46.47
C LEU A 66 2.53 12.77 -45.52
N THR A 67 3.56 13.21 -44.82
CA THR A 67 4.34 12.40 -43.92
C THR A 67 4.33 12.97 -42.50
N PRO A 68 3.73 12.32 -41.53
CA PRO A 68 3.86 12.72 -40.15
C PRO A 68 5.25 12.35 -39.60
N TRP A 69 5.83 13.25 -38.80
CA TRP A 69 7.11 13.06 -38.14
C TRP A 69 7.01 13.34 -36.64
N ILE A 70 7.52 12.46 -35.82
CA ILE A 70 7.81 12.73 -34.41
C ILE A 70 9.25 13.24 -34.33
N VAL A 71 9.46 14.41 -33.70
CA VAL A 71 10.78 15.07 -33.65
C VAL A 71 11.07 15.61 -32.26
N LYS A 72 12.31 15.46 -31.79
CA LYS A 72 12.83 16.13 -30.60
C LYS A 72 14.37 16.14 -30.59
N ASP A 73 14.96 17.30 -30.34
CA ASP A 73 16.40 17.48 -30.03
C ASP A 73 17.39 16.80 -31.01
N GLY A 74 17.01 16.66 -32.28
CA GLY A 74 17.81 16.01 -33.31
C GLY A 74 17.42 14.56 -33.61
N ASP A 75 16.64 13.93 -32.75
CA ASP A 75 16.02 12.64 -33.02
C ASP A 75 14.72 12.81 -33.80
N SER A 76 14.45 11.90 -34.72
CA SER A 76 13.22 11.90 -35.50
C SER A 76 12.75 10.51 -35.85
N LEU A 77 11.43 10.34 -35.96
CA LEU A 77 10.79 9.13 -36.43
C LEU A 77 9.77 9.45 -37.51
N LYS A 78 10.02 8.94 -38.72
CA LYS A 78 9.06 8.99 -39.82
C LYS A 78 7.93 8.02 -39.56
N LEU A 79 6.69 8.49 -39.72
CA LEU A 79 5.49 7.66 -39.60
C LEU A 79 4.97 7.29 -41.02
N GLN A 80 3.89 6.48 -41.03
CA GLN A 80 3.23 6.07 -42.26
C GLN A 80 2.70 7.30 -43.02
N SER A 81 3.06 7.43 -44.28
CA SER A 81 2.64 8.55 -45.13
C SER A 81 1.31 8.26 -45.84
N VAL A 82 0.64 9.37 -46.25
CA VAL A 82 -0.53 9.32 -47.12
C VAL A 82 -0.15 10.00 -48.44
N ALA A 83 -0.23 9.29 -49.55
CA ALA A 83 0.12 9.81 -50.85
C ALA A 83 -1.10 9.94 -51.77
N LEU A 84 -1.23 11.10 -52.39
CA LEU A 84 -2.28 11.41 -53.36
C LEU A 84 -1.67 11.60 -54.74
N PHE A 85 -2.01 10.70 -55.66
CA PHE A 85 -1.46 10.68 -57.01
C PHE A 85 -2.41 11.34 -58.02
N GLY A 86 -1.91 12.31 -58.78
CA GLY A 86 -2.57 12.78 -59.99
C GLY A 86 -2.65 11.67 -61.05
N ARG A 87 -3.64 11.74 -61.95
CA ARG A 87 -3.97 10.65 -62.90
C ARG A 87 -2.74 10.12 -63.67
N ASN A 88 -1.93 11.01 -64.22
CA ASN A 88 -0.79 10.62 -65.06
C ASN A 88 0.33 9.98 -64.22
N ARG A 89 0.52 10.46 -62.98
CA ARG A 89 1.50 9.91 -62.05
C ARG A 89 1.09 8.57 -61.52
N TYR A 90 -0.18 8.37 -61.24
CA TYR A 90 -0.70 7.06 -60.81
C TYR A 90 -0.39 6.00 -61.87
N ILE A 91 -0.67 6.30 -63.19
CA ILE A 91 -0.39 5.39 -64.28
C ILE A 91 1.13 5.16 -64.43
N TYR A 92 1.94 6.22 -64.33
CA TYR A 92 3.39 6.12 -64.44
C TYR A 92 3.99 5.20 -63.37
N TYR A 93 3.64 5.43 -62.11
CA TYR A 93 4.16 4.63 -60.98
C TYR A 93 3.53 3.25 -60.89
N SER A 94 2.39 2.99 -61.46
CA SER A 94 1.85 1.64 -61.60
C SER A 94 2.70 0.79 -62.57
N ARG A 95 3.41 1.44 -63.51
CA ARG A 95 4.32 0.77 -64.42
C ARG A 95 5.78 0.73 -63.94
N ASN A 96 6.14 1.63 -63.02
CA ASN A 96 7.48 1.77 -62.48
C ASN A 96 7.40 1.89 -60.94
N PRO A 97 7.03 0.82 -60.23
CA PRO A 97 6.76 0.88 -58.78
C PRO A 97 8.02 1.19 -57.97
N GLU A 98 9.20 0.86 -58.46
CA GLU A 98 10.49 1.12 -57.82
C GLU A 98 10.87 2.60 -57.79
N LEU A 99 10.22 3.43 -58.59
CA LEU A 99 10.47 4.88 -58.62
C LEU A 99 9.49 5.69 -57.78
N LYS A 100 8.57 5.02 -57.06
CA LYS A 100 7.59 5.71 -56.20
C LYS A 100 8.28 6.48 -55.08
N PRO A 101 7.78 7.70 -54.73
CA PRO A 101 8.27 8.46 -53.59
C PRO A 101 7.71 7.94 -52.23
N THR A 102 6.98 6.84 -52.25
CA THR A 102 6.31 6.23 -51.06
C THR A 102 7.01 4.96 -50.60
N GLY A 103 6.88 4.67 -49.32
CA GLY A 103 7.33 3.44 -48.72
C GLY A 103 6.31 2.29 -48.85
N LYS A 104 6.75 1.05 -48.55
CA LYS A 104 5.93 -0.15 -48.67
C LYS A 104 4.63 -0.15 -47.87
N ASN A 105 4.62 0.57 -46.75
CA ASN A 105 3.49 0.61 -45.80
C ASN A 105 2.67 1.92 -45.92
N ASP A 106 3.01 2.83 -46.87
CA ASP A 106 2.31 4.09 -47.04
C ASP A 106 0.93 3.88 -47.66
N LEU A 107 -0.02 4.75 -47.32
CA LEU A 107 -1.38 4.73 -47.87
C LEU A 107 -1.37 5.49 -49.20
N GLU A 108 -1.74 4.84 -50.30
CA GLU A 108 -1.70 5.39 -51.65
C GLU A 108 -3.08 5.52 -52.25
N TYR A 109 -3.43 6.72 -52.72
CA TYR A 109 -4.71 6.99 -53.33
C TYR A 109 -4.53 7.71 -54.67
N LYS A 110 -5.32 7.33 -55.69
CA LYS A 110 -5.51 8.14 -56.89
C LYS A 110 -6.48 9.28 -56.57
N LYS A 111 -6.17 10.53 -56.95
CA LYS A 111 -6.97 11.72 -56.62
C LYS A 111 -8.47 11.53 -56.87
N SER A 112 -8.85 10.87 -57.99
CA SER A 112 -10.25 10.65 -58.36
C SER A 112 -10.98 9.60 -57.49
N GLU A 113 -10.24 8.83 -56.69
CA GLU A 113 -10.74 7.67 -55.93
C GLU A 113 -10.43 7.82 -54.42
N ALA A 114 -9.74 8.91 -54.04
CA ALA A 114 -9.36 9.14 -52.65
C ALA A 114 -10.59 9.47 -51.78
N PRO A 115 -10.70 8.93 -50.58
CA PRO A 115 -11.70 9.36 -49.63
C PRO A 115 -11.41 10.81 -49.19
N ALA A 116 -12.49 11.54 -48.84
CA ALA A 116 -12.33 12.91 -48.34
C ALA A 116 -11.50 12.96 -47.05
N VAL A 117 -11.63 11.93 -46.19
CA VAL A 117 -10.89 11.82 -44.94
C VAL A 117 -10.21 10.46 -44.88
N VAL A 118 -8.93 10.45 -44.58
CA VAL A 118 -8.11 9.23 -44.37
C VAL A 118 -7.83 9.06 -42.87
N LYS A 119 -8.16 7.89 -42.34
CA LYS A 119 -7.78 7.50 -40.99
C LYS A 119 -6.38 6.88 -40.99
N CYS A 120 -5.45 7.46 -40.24
CA CYS A 120 -4.16 6.89 -39.93
C CYS A 120 -4.23 6.34 -38.51
N ASP A 121 -4.03 5.04 -38.33
CA ASP A 121 -4.09 4.34 -37.05
C ASP A 121 -2.79 3.55 -36.86
N LEU A 122 -1.91 4.07 -36.01
CA LEU A 122 -0.54 3.59 -35.89
C LEU A 122 -0.23 3.18 -34.44
N GLN A 123 0.49 2.07 -34.31
CA GLN A 123 1.04 1.66 -33.05
C GLN A 123 2.57 1.66 -33.15
N ILE A 124 3.22 2.53 -32.35
CA ILE A 124 4.64 2.83 -32.41
C ILE A 124 5.30 2.41 -31.10
N PRO A 125 6.47 1.75 -31.11
CA PRO A 125 7.25 1.54 -29.89
C PRO A 125 7.63 2.87 -29.26
N TYR A 126 7.38 3.02 -27.96
CA TYR A 126 7.82 4.21 -27.22
C TYR A 126 9.32 4.16 -26.96
N MET A 127 10.00 5.26 -27.24
CA MET A 127 11.42 5.49 -26.89
C MET A 127 11.51 6.70 -25.95
N GLU A 128 12.43 6.70 -25.00
CA GLU A 128 12.52 7.72 -23.94
C GLU A 128 12.68 9.15 -24.49
N TRP A 129 13.40 9.32 -25.62
CA TRP A 129 13.54 10.61 -26.25
C TRP A 129 12.21 11.23 -26.74
N MET A 130 11.17 10.42 -26.91
CA MET A 130 9.84 10.88 -27.35
C MET A 130 9.07 11.66 -26.28
N THR A 131 9.52 11.66 -25.02
CA THR A 131 8.91 12.48 -23.96
C THR A 131 9.04 13.98 -24.29
N GLY A 132 7.90 14.67 -24.43
CA GLY A 132 7.88 16.08 -24.81
C GLY A 132 8.27 16.34 -26.27
N CYS A 133 8.11 15.35 -27.16
CA CYS A 133 8.35 15.49 -28.60
C CYS A 133 7.30 16.39 -29.28
N SER A 134 7.64 16.84 -30.48
CA SER A 134 6.74 17.53 -31.39
C SER A 134 6.26 16.59 -32.50
N LEU A 135 5.06 16.80 -32.99
CA LEU A 135 4.54 16.14 -34.19
C LEU A 135 4.43 17.16 -35.33
N TYR A 136 5.08 16.87 -36.40
CA TYR A 136 5.05 17.68 -37.64
C TYR A 136 4.35 16.90 -38.74
N MET A 137 3.66 17.62 -39.66
CA MET A 137 3.23 17.11 -40.93
C MET A 137 4.12 17.71 -42.03
N ASN A 138 4.79 16.84 -42.76
CA ASN A 138 5.55 17.23 -43.96
C ASN A 138 4.69 16.97 -45.19
N LEU A 139 4.58 17.97 -46.06
CA LEU A 139 4.00 17.85 -47.41
C LEU A 139 5.11 17.94 -48.43
N SER A 140 5.42 16.82 -49.05
CA SER A 140 6.34 16.81 -50.20
C SER A 140 5.57 16.63 -51.51
N THR A 141 5.79 17.50 -52.46
CA THR A 141 5.18 17.42 -53.80
C THR A 141 6.22 17.03 -54.86
N TYR A 142 5.91 16.02 -55.65
CA TYR A 142 6.79 15.51 -56.70
C TYR A 142 6.14 15.66 -58.11
N GLY A 143 6.94 16.18 -59.03
CA GLY A 143 6.54 16.35 -60.44
C GLY A 143 7.10 15.28 -61.38
N CYS A 144 7.37 15.69 -62.62
CA CYS A 144 7.93 14.82 -63.66
C CYS A 144 9.31 14.26 -63.21
N CYS A 145 9.55 12.99 -63.54
CA CYS A 145 10.84 12.30 -63.29
C CYS A 145 11.30 12.27 -61.83
N GLY A 146 10.33 12.29 -60.88
CA GLY A 146 10.63 12.26 -59.43
C GLY A 146 11.23 13.57 -58.89
N LYS A 147 11.23 14.64 -59.67
CA LYS A 147 11.72 15.97 -59.21
C LYS A 147 10.81 16.47 -58.10
N GLN A 148 11.37 16.74 -56.92
CA GLN A 148 10.67 17.40 -55.80
C GLN A 148 10.38 18.85 -56.18
N LEU A 149 9.12 19.25 -56.10
CA LEU A 149 8.63 20.58 -56.45
C LEU A 149 8.41 21.46 -55.20
N GLY A 150 8.09 20.85 -54.09
CA GLY A 150 7.87 21.51 -52.82
C GLY A 150 8.15 20.58 -51.64
N ASP A 151 8.49 21.18 -50.49
CA ASP A 151 8.71 20.51 -49.23
C ASP A 151 8.36 21.48 -48.11
N GLU A 152 7.25 21.23 -47.45
CA GLU A 152 6.71 22.11 -46.44
C GLU A 152 6.50 21.33 -45.14
N ASN A 153 6.92 21.89 -44.01
CA ASN A 153 6.79 21.30 -42.70
C ASN A 153 5.91 22.17 -41.79
N GLU A 154 4.86 21.60 -41.25
CA GLU A 154 3.96 22.30 -40.35
C GLU A 154 3.85 21.55 -39.01
N PRO A 155 3.97 22.25 -37.86
CA PRO A 155 3.77 21.66 -36.60
C PRO A 155 2.29 21.34 -36.37
N LEU A 156 1.98 20.09 -36.10
CA LEU A 156 0.66 19.66 -35.64
C LEU A 156 0.53 19.84 -34.12
N VAL A 157 1.57 19.49 -33.39
CA VAL A 157 1.68 19.65 -31.94
C VAL A 157 3.13 20.00 -31.60
N GLU A 158 3.34 21.13 -30.94
CA GLU A 158 4.68 21.60 -30.57
C GLU A 158 5.31 20.81 -29.42
N LYS A 159 4.50 20.31 -28.52
CA LYS A 159 4.99 19.53 -27.37
C LYS A 159 3.93 18.55 -26.89
N PHE A 160 4.21 17.26 -27.03
CA PHE A 160 3.36 16.24 -26.43
C PHE A 160 3.73 16.04 -24.97
N PRO A 161 2.79 16.16 -24.04
CA PRO A 161 3.01 15.81 -22.64
C PRO A 161 2.99 14.27 -22.50
N LEU A 162 4.01 13.60 -23.03
CA LEU A 162 4.21 12.15 -22.82
C LEU A 162 4.86 11.87 -21.46
N ASP A 163 5.03 12.88 -20.62
CA ASP A 163 5.50 12.70 -19.25
C ASP A 163 4.50 11.83 -18.50
N ARG A 164 5.02 10.76 -17.91
CA ARG A 164 4.21 9.86 -17.12
C ARG A 164 3.60 10.64 -15.95
N TYR A 165 2.28 10.69 -15.90
CA TYR A 165 1.62 11.24 -14.74
C TYR A 165 1.89 10.34 -13.53
N VAL A 166 2.41 10.92 -12.46
CA VAL A 166 2.66 10.25 -11.19
C VAL A 166 1.66 10.80 -10.18
N PRO A 167 0.67 10.00 -9.76
CA PRO A 167 -0.28 10.43 -8.75
C PRO A 167 0.41 10.75 -7.42
N GLN A 168 -0.09 11.74 -6.70
CA GLN A 168 0.38 12.07 -5.37
C GLN A 168 -0.03 10.97 -4.39
N LEU A 169 0.90 10.53 -3.52
CA LEU A 169 0.62 9.53 -2.50
C LEU A 169 0.06 10.19 -1.23
N VAL A 170 -0.97 9.58 -0.64
CA VAL A 170 -1.65 10.06 0.56
C VAL A 170 -1.14 9.31 1.78
N TYR A 171 -0.24 9.93 2.56
CA TYR A 171 0.22 9.40 3.84
C TYR A 171 -0.76 9.74 4.94
N ILE A 172 -1.18 8.75 5.71
CA ILE A 172 -2.15 8.93 6.79
C ILE A 172 -1.43 9.25 8.10
N ARG A 173 -1.87 10.32 8.75
CA ARG A 173 -1.41 10.63 10.10
C ARG A 173 -2.09 9.69 11.09
N PRO A 174 -1.34 8.90 11.89
CA PRO A 174 -1.92 8.05 12.92
C PRO A 174 -2.66 8.85 13.98
N GLN A 175 -3.59 8.21 14.65
CA GLN A 175 -4.19 8.80 15.84
C GLN A 175 -3.12 8.96 16.93
N ALA A 176 -3.06 10.14 17.53
CA ALA A 176 -2.13 10.39 18.61
C ALA A 176 -2.40 9.45 19.81
N GLU A 177 -1.34 8.90 20.37
CA GLU A 177 -1.36 8.11 21.60
C GLU A 177 -0.89 9.00 22.76
N PRO A 178 -1.80 9.63 23.53
CA PRO A 178 -1.41 10.60 24.56
C PRO A 178 -0.54 9.98 25.65
N VAL A 179 -0.76 8.71 25.94
CA VAL A 179 -0.01 7.92 26.92
C VAL A 179 0.36 6.58 26.28
N LYS A 180 1.65 6.34 26.09
CA LYS A 180 2.16 5.11 25.50
C LYS A 180 2.18 3.99 26.53
N THR A 181 1.03 3.34 26.71
CA THR A 181 0.91 2.18 27.61
C THR A 181 1.31 0.90 26.89
N ARG A 182 2.18 0.13 27.51
CA ARG A 182 2.62 -1.18 27.00
C ARG A 182 2.55 -2.21 28.10
N GLU A 183 2.56 -3.47 27.71
CA GLU A 183 2.60 -4.59 28.66
C GLU A 183 3.64 -5.62 28.25
N ILE A 184 4.20 -6.28 29.24
CA ILE A 184 5.01 -7.47 29.07
C ILE A 184 4.53 -8.51 30.06
N SER A 185 4.37 -9.75 29.62
CA SER A 185 3.87 -10.83 30.45
C SER A 185 4.70 -12.10 30.25
N GLY A 186 4.63 -12.97 31.26
CA GLY A 186 5.30 -14.26 31.18
C GLY A 186 4.73 -15.25 32.19
N SER A 187 5.22 -16.48 32.13
CA SER A 187 4.88 -17.55 33.05
C SER A 187 6.15 -18.12 33.67
N ALA A 188 6.10 -18.39 34.97
CA ALA A 188 7.16 -19.08 35.71
C ALA A 188 6.62 -20.32 36.41
N TYR A 189 7.39 -21.39 36.37
CA TYR A 189 7.05 -22.70 36.93
C TYR A 189 7.84 -22.95 38.20
N ILE A 190 7.42 -22.28 39.29
CA ILE A 190 8.10 -22.37 40.58
C ILE A 190 7.68 -23.64 41.30
N ASP A 191 8.66 -24.48 41.58
CA ASP A 191 8.47 -25.72 42.34
C ASP A 191 8.42 -25.47 43.86
N PHE A 192 7.54 -26.19 44.51
CA PHE A 192 7.39 -26.18 45.97
C PHE A 192 7.49 -27.59 46.50
N PRO A 193 8.14 -27.80 47.65
CA PRO A 193 8.02 -29.07 48.37
C PRO A 193 6.54 -29.43 48.64
N VAL A 194 6.25 -30.72 48.84
CA VAL A 194 4.87 -31.20 49.08
C VAL A 194 4.20 -30.39 50.19
N SER A 195 3.00 -29.88 49.91
CA SER A 195 2.20 -29.05 50.84
C SER A 195 2.85 -27.73 51.27
N SER A 196 4.02 -27.37 50.75
CA SER A 196 4.71 -26.10 51.04
C SER A 196 4.20 -24.94 50.20
N ILE A 197 4.31 -23.76 50.80
CA ILE A 197 4.05 -22.48 50.16
C ILE A 197 5.31 -21.58 50.18
N VAL A 198 6.41 -22.05 50.75
CA VAL A 198 7.66 -21.26 50.88
C VAL A 198 8.50 -21.45 49.63
N ILE A 199 8.92 -20.32 49.03
CA ILE A 199 9.85 -20.34 47.93
C ILE A 199 11.27 -20.59 48.42
N SER A 200 11.92 -21.59 47.86
CA SER A 200 13.35 -21.82 48.00
C SER A 200 14.01 -21.68 46.63
N PRO A 201 14.82 -20.67 46.41
CA PRO A 201 15.53 -20.48 45.12
C PRO A 201 16.42 -21.69 44.75
N GLU A 202 16.98 -22.36 45.75
CA GLU A 202 17.85 -23.52 45.55
C GLU A 202 17.08 -24.83 45.23
N TYR A 203 15.74 -24.81 45.31
CA TYR A 203 14.94 -26.01 45.11
C TYR A 203 14.67 -26.25 43.61
N ARG A 204 15.17 -27.36 43.08
CA ARG A 204 15.03 -27.78 41.67
C ARG A 204 15.48 -26.68 40.69
N ASN A 205 14.55 -26.23 39.86
CA ASN A 205 14.85 -25.22 38.81
C ASN A 205 14.43 -23.79 39.17
N ASN A 206 14.10 -23.54 40.44
CA ASN A 206 13.54 -22.27 40.88
C ASN A 206 14.44 -21.07 40.59
N ALA A 207 15.76 -21.24 40.70
CA ALA A 207 16.69 -20.15 40.38
C ALA A 207 16.48 -19.60 38.93
N VAL A 208 16.29 -20.50 37.96
CA VAL A 208 16.05 -20.14 36.57
C VAL A 208 14.67 -19.51 36.39
N GLU A 209 13.65 -20.08 37.01
CA GLU A 209 12.27 -19.59 36.89
C GLU A 209 12.09 -18.21 37.55
N LEU A 210 12.69 -18.01 38.72
CA LEU A 210 12.71 -16.71 39.39
C LEU A 210 13.48 -15.65 38.55
N GLN A 211 14.60 -16.06 37.93
CA GLN A 211 15.38 -15.16 37.09
C GLN A 211 14.61 -14.69 35.87
N LYS A 212 13.66 -15.46 35.34
CA LYS A 212 12.77 -15.01 34.25
C LYS A 212 11.91 -13.82 34.69
N ILE A 213 11.33 -13.90 35.90
CA ILE A 213 10.51 -12.81 36.46
C ILE A 213 11.38 -11.56 36.69
N ILE A 214 12.52 -11.76 37.38
CA ILE A 214 13.48 -10.68 37.68
C ILE A 214 13.95 -10.00 36.39
N GLY A 215 14.42 -10.79 35.42
CA GLY A 215 14.90 -10.24 34.15
C GLY A 215 13.82 -9.49 33.37
N THR A 216 12.56 -9.91 33.47
CA THR A 216 11.44 -9.18 32.86
C THR A 216 11.19 -7.86 33.58
N ILE A 217 11.22 -7.81 34.90
CA ILE A 217 11.06 -6.58 35.69
C ILE A 217 12.23 -5.62 35.39
N ASP A 218 13.46 -6.13 35.42
CA ASP A 218 14.67 -5.34 35.17
C ASP A 218 14.69 -4.73 33.75
N SER A 219 14.18 -5.46 32.76
CA SER A 219 14.13 -4.98 31.38
C SER A 219 13.33 -3.69 31.18
N VAL A 220 12.40 -3.40 32.10
CA VAL A 220 11.57 -2.19 32.08
C VAL A 220 11.91 -1.22 33.20
N LYS A 221 12.28 -1.72 34.40
CA LYS A 221 12.58 -0.87 35.58
C LYS A 221 13.89 -0.10 35.46
N LEU A 222 14.87 -0.65 34.75
CA LEU A 222 16.18 0.00 34.55
C LEU A 222 16.20 1.00 33.40
N ASP A 223 15.11 1.13 32.68
CA ASP A 223 14.99 2.06 31.55
C ASP A 223 14.42 3.40 32.04
N GLU A 224 15.20 4.48 31.89
CA GLU A 224 14.85 5.83 32.34
C GLU A 224 13.63 6.41 31.62
N ASP A 225 13.30 5.90 30.42
CA ASP A 225 12.13 6.34 29.67
C ASP A 225 10.83 5.66 30.12
N ILE A 226 10.90 4.69 31.03
CA ILE A 226 9.81 3.79 31.39
C ILE A 226 9.41 3.96 32.86
N VAL A 227 8.12 4.02 33.09
CA VAL A 227 7.53 3.96 34.44
C VAL A 227 6.59 2.78 34.53
N ILE A 228 6.87 1.83 35.42
CA ILE A 228 5.97 0.70 35.71
C ILE A 228 4.74 1.24 36.43
N THR A 229 3.57 0.97 35.87
CA THR A 229 2.28 1.45 36.42
C THR A 229 1.52 0.37 37.17
N SER A 230 1.74 -0.92 36.82
CA SER A 230 1.07 -2.04 37.43
C SER A 230 1.93 -3.30 37.33
N LEU A 231 1.97 -4.10 38.38
CA LEU A 231 2.50 -5.46 38.37
C LEU A 231 1.45 -6.39 38.94
N SER A 232 1.14 -7.46 38.22
CA SER A 232 0.18 -8.47 38.68
C SER A 232 0.75 -9.85 38.58
N ILE A 233 0.40 -10.69 39.57
CA ILE A 233 0.80 -12.12 39.66
C ILE A 233 -0.45 -12.95 39.86
N LYS A 234 -0.65 -13.95 38.98
CA LYS A 234 -1.71 -14.94 39.11
C LYS A 234 -1.10 -16.34 39.27
N GLY A 235 -1.30 -16.95 40.41
CA GLY A 235 -0.82 -18.31 40.69
C GLY A 235 -1.89 -19.36 40.42
N TYR A 236 -1.43 -20.52 39.97
CA TYR A 236 -2.31 -21.66 39.66
C TYR A 236 -1.87 -22.90 40.41
N ALA A 237 -2.84 -23.72 40.81
CA ALA A 237 -2.58 -25.10 41.23
C ALA A 237 -3.19 -26.09 40.23
N SER A 238 -2.79 -27.34 40.30
CA SER A 238 -3.35 -28.43 39.51
C SER A 238 -4.49 -29.13 40.26
N PRO A 239 -5.45 -29.76 39.56
CA PRO A 239 -6.63 -30.37 40.18
C PRO A 239 -6.38 -31.75 40.82
N GLU A 240 -5.17 -32.03 41.31
CA GLU A 240 -4.78 -33.34 41.86
C GLU A 240 -5.09 -33.54 43.34
N SER A 241 -5.58 -32.52 44.03
CA SER A 241 -5.92 -32.56 45.44
C SER A 241 -7.32 -31.97 45.65
N SER A 242 -7.83 -31.98 46.88
CA SER A 242 -9.13 -31.34 47.12
C SER A 242 -9.10 -29.86 46.79
N TYR A 243 -10.19 -29.33 46.25
CA TYR A 243 -10.35 -27.92 45.88
C TYR A 243 -9.96 -26.97 47.03
N SER A 244 -10.32 -27.32 48.28
CA SER A 244 -9.97 -26.54 49.46
C SER A 244 -8.46 -26.48 49.71
N ASN A 245 -7.73 -27.59 49.53
CA ASN A 245 -6.29 -27.62 49.65
C ASN A 245 -5.60 -26.92 48.49
N ASN A 246 -6.09 -27.10 47.26
CA ASN A 246 -5.59 -26.41 46.07
C ASN A 246 -5.76 -24.90 46.22
N THR A 247 -6.89 -24.42 46.75
CA THR A 247 -7.13 -23.01 47.11
C THR A 247 -6.09 -22.46 48.07
N ARG A 248 -5.83 -23.18 49.15
CA ARG A 248 -4.82 -22.80 50.14
C ARG A 248 -3.42 -22.72 49.55
N LEU A 249 -3.06 -23.70 48.72
CA LEU A 249 -1.76 -23.76 48.06
C LEU A 249 -1.61 -22.65 46.99
N ALA A 250 -2.57 -22.49 46.08
CA ALA A 250 -2.54 -21.45 45.08
C ALA A 250 -2.41 -20.05 45.69
N LYS A 251 -3.27 -19.74 46.66
CA LYS A 251 -3.23 -18.47 47.40
C LYS A 251 -1.92 -18.24 48.15
N GLY A 252 -1.44 -19.28 48.88
CA GLY A 252 -0.20 -19.17 49.65
C GLY A 252 1.03 -19.02 48.78
N ARG A 253 1.15 -19.80 47.69
CA ARG A 253 2.27 -19.73 46.73
C ARG A 253 2.32 -18.42 46.00
N THR A 254 1.16 -17.89 45.55
CA THR A 254 1.07 -16.57 44.93
C THR A 254 1.52 -15.46 45.88
N ARG A 255 1.11 -15.53 47.15
CA ARG A 255 1.56 -14.58 48.19
C ARG A 255 3.07 -14.66 48.39
N SER A 256 3.63 -15.86 48.51
CA SER A 256 5.08 -16.00 48.66
C SER A 256 5.89 -15.48 47.48
N LEU A 257 5.38 -15.65 46.26
CA LEU A 257 6.02 -15.06 45.10
C LEU A 257 5.94 -13.53 45.12
N ARG A 258 4.78 -12.95 45.48
CA ARG A 258 4.67 -11.52 45.69
C ARG A 258 5.69 -11.00 46.70
N GLU A 259 5.74 -11.60 47.87
CA GLU A 259 6.66 -11.23 48.96
C GLU A 259 8.14 -11.37 48.50
N TYR A 260 8.46 -12.38 47.71
CA TYR A 260 9.78 -12.56 47.13
C TYR A 260 10.16 -11.42 46.22
N VAL A 261 9.25 -10.98 45.30
CA VAL A 261 9.47 -9.87 44.38
C VAL A 261 9.51 -8.52 45.15
N GLU A 262 8.60 -8.31 46.11
CA GLU A 262 8.57 -7.12 46.96
C GLU A 262 9.89 -6.92 47.75
N ASN A 263 10.51 -8.01 48.21
CA ASN A 263 11.81 -7.95 48.91
C ASN A 263 13.00 -7.63 48.01
N LEU A 264 12.87 -7.84 46.69
CA LEU A 264 13.94 -7.52 45.72
C LEU A 264 13.85 -6.10 45.20
N TYR A 265 12.65 -5.54 45.18
CA TYR A 265 12.37 -4.22 44.60
C TYR A 265 11.60 -3.37 45.61
N ASP A 266 11.99 -2.12 45.72
CA ASP A 266 11.32 -1.14 46.60
C ASP A 266 10.05 -0.61 45.92
N PHE A 267 9.02 -1.48 45.85
CA PHE A 267 7.69 -1.08 45.38
C PHE A 267 6.84 -0.56 46.55
N GLU A 268 5.93 0.37 46.23
CA GLU A 268 4.95 0.84 47.20
C GLU A 268 4.09 -0.33 47.72
N LYS A 269 3.61 -0.20 48.94
CA LYS A 269 2.73 -1.20 49.54
C LYS A 269 1.50 -1.41 48.66
N ASP A 270 1.15 -2.69 48.43
CA ASP A 270 0.02 -3.13 47.61
C ASP A 270 0.14 -2.77 46.11
N PHE A 271 1.35 -2.40 45.64
CA PHE A 271 1.62 -2.16 44.23
C PHE A 271 1.44 -3.45 43.41
N ILE A 272 1.93 -4.59 43.93
CA ILE A 272 1.80 -5.89 43.26
C ILE A 272 0.43 -6.49 43.54
N LYS A 273 -0.42 -6.53 42.55
CA LYS A 273 -1.75 -7.14 42.61
C LYS A 273 -1.64 -8.65 42.46
N THR A 274 -2.36 -9.39 43.30
CA THR A 274 -2.35 -10.85 43.25
C THR A 274 -3.73 -11.43 43.05
N SER A 275 -3.80 -12.47 42.21
CA SER A 275 -4.97 -13.33 42.06
C SER A 275 -4.52 -14.80 42.01
N TYR A 276 -5.44 -15.72 42.20
CA TYR A 276 -5.12 -17.14 42.12
C TYR A 276 -6.27 -17.94 41.52
N GLU A 277 -5.92 -19.05 40.90
CA GLU A 277 -6.84 -20.04 40.39
C GLU A 277 -6.59 -21.34 41.16
N PRO A 278 -7.55 -21.83 41.95
CA PRO A 278 -7.39 -23.05 42.76
C PRO A 278 -7.03 -24.27 41.92
N GLU A 279 -7.61 -24.38 40.74
CA GLU A 279 -7.42 -25.50 39.84
C GLU A 279 -7.44 -25.02 38.37
N ASN A 280 -6.34 -25.22 37.68
CA ASN A 280 -6.16 -24.78 36.31
C ASN A 280 -6.88 -25.71 35.30
N TRP A 281 -8.21 -25.71 35.36
CA TRP A 281 -9.05 -26.51 34.45
C TRP A 281 -8.94 -26.08 33.00
N GLU A 282 -8.75 -24.78 32.72
CA GLU A 282 -8.56 -24.31 31.37
C GLU A 282 -7.25 -24.83 30.77
N GLY A 283 -6.15 -24.75 31.50
CA GLY A 283 -4.89 -25.35 31.06
C GLY A 283 -4.96 -26.86 30.90
N LEU A 284 -5.73 -27.56 31.75
CA LEU A 284 -5.99 -28.98 31.55
C LEU A 284 -6.76 -29.26 30.27
N LYS A 285 -7.78 -28.45 29.99
CA LYS A 285 -8.57 -28.54 28.75
C LYS A 285 -7.69 -28.34 27.52
N GLU A 286 -6.90 -27.25 27.48
CA GLU A 286 -5.96 -26.97 26.38
C GLU A 286 -4.99 -28.13 26.13
N TYR A 287 -4.43 -28.69 27.23
CA TYR A 287 -3.55 -29.84 27.12
C TYR A 287 -4.26 -31.06 26.51
N VAL A 288 -5.48 -31.41 27.04
CA VAL A 288 -6.26 -32.54 26.52
C VAL A 288 -6.67 -32.31 25.08
N GLU A 289 -7.07 -31.09 24.69
CA GLU A 289 -7.39 -30.74 23.30
C GLU A 289 -6.21 -30.93 22.32
N ALA A 290 -4.99 -30.68 22.78
CA ALA A 290 -3.78 -30.87 21.99
C ALA A 290 -3.23 -32.29 22.01
N SER A 291 -3.70 -33.14 22.95
CA SER A 291 -3.17 -34.51 23.19
C SER A 291 -3.74 -35.54 22.25
N GLU A 292 -3.09 -36.71 22.21
CA GLU A 292 -3.54 -37.94 21.52
C GLU A 292 -4.15 -38.94 22.46
N LEU A 293 -4.78 -38.49 23.57
CA LEU A 293 -5.42 -39.40 24.54
C LEU A 293 -6.59 -40.16 23.91
N SER A 294 -6.71 -41.44 24.22
CA SER A 294 -7.71 -42.32 23.62
C SER A 294 -9.16 -41.89 23.98
N HIS A 295 -9.38 -41.40 25.18
CA HIS A 295 -10.69 -40.92 25.65
C HIS A 295 -10.77 -39.40 25.74
N LYS A 296 -10.09 -38.70 24.79
CA LYS A 296 -10.01 -37.25 24.74
C LYS A 296 -11.36 -36.55 24.76
N LYS A 297 -12.32 -37.03 23.97
CA LYS A 297 -13.66 -36.40 23.87
C LYS A 297 -14.45 -36.53 25.18
N GLU A 298 -14.38 -37.68 25.81
CA GLU A 298 -15.07 -38.00 27.06
C GLU A 298 -14.46 -37.21 28.23
N ILE A 299 -13.13 -37.13 28.29
CA ILE A 299 -12.41 -36.33 29.29
C ILE A 299 -12.75 -34.83 29.12
N LEU A 300 -12.78 -34.30 27.89
CA LEU A 300 -13.19 -32.94 27.63
C LEU A 300 -14.65 -32.67 28.03
N ALA A 301 -15.54 -33.64 27.84
CA ALA A 301 -16.93 -33.52 28.30
C ALA A 301 -17.03 -33.37 29.81
N VAL A 302 -16.22 -34.12 30.56
CA VAL A 302 -16.14 -34.01 32.04
C VAL A 302 -15.54 -32.65 32.45
N ILE A 303 -14.43 -32.24 31.82
CA ILE A 303 -13.79 -30.94 32.10
C ILE A 303 -14.80 -29.79 31.90
N ASN A 304 -15.57 -29.82 30.82
CA ASN A 304 -16.55 -28.79 30.48
C ASN A 304 -17.89 -28.91 31.24
N SER A 305 -18.10 -29.98 32.03
CA SER A 305 -19.32 -30.12 32.83
C SER A 305 -19.40 -29.03 33.90
N LYS A 306 -20.61 -28.83 34.43
CA LYS A 306 -20.86 -27.92 35.60
C LYS A 306 -20.71 -28.61 36.96
N ASP A 307 -20.17 -29.82 36.95
CA ASP A 307 -20.00 -30.57 38.17
C ASP A 307 -18.95 -29.93 39.10
N ASP A 308 -19.03 -30.32 40.36
CA ASP A 308 -18.05 -29.93 41.39
C ASP A 308 -16.63 -30.38 40.99
N PRO A 309 -15.60 -29.53 41.13
CA PRO A 309 -14.24 -29.82 40.70
C PRO A 309 -13.68 -31.13 41.28
N ASP A 310 -13.87 -31.38 42.57
CA ASP A 310 -13.40 -32.61 43.22
C ASP A 310 -14.09 -33.86 42.61
N LYS A 311 -15.35 -33.74 42.20
CA LYS A 311 -16.08 -34.83 41.53
C LYS A 311 -15.57 -35.07 40.10
N LYS A 312 -15.28 -34.04 39.37
CA LYS A 312 -14.68 -34.15 38.02
C LYS A 312 -13.36 -34.91 38.08
N GLU A 313 -12.46 -34.48 38.94
CA GLU A 313 -11.15 -35.11 39.12
C GLU A 313 -11.30 -36.58 39.55
N ALA A 314 -12.12 -36.86 40.57
CA ALA A 314 -12.38 -38.22 41.03
C ALA A 314 -12.99 -39.12 39.94
N TYR A 315 -13.85 -38.57 39.06
CA TYR A 315 -14.44 -39.30 37.96
C TYR A 315 -13.39 -39.66 36.91
N ILE A 316 -12.54 -38.69 36.49
CA ILE A 316 -11.46 -38.93 35.52
C ILE A 316 -10.49 -39.98 36.05
N ARG A 317 -10.06 -39.84 37.32
CA ARG A 317 -9.16 -40.77 38.01
C ARG A 317 -9.70 -42.18 38.09
N LYS A 318 -10.99 -42.33 38.38
CA LYS A 318 -11.63 -43.62 38.53
C LYS A 318 -11.87 -44.32 37.19
N THR A 319 -12.27 -43.53 36.17
CA THR A 319 -12.75 -44.05 34.88
C THR A 319 -11.60 -44.36 33.95
N TRP A 320 -10.62 -43.46 33.82
CA TRP A 320 -9.52 -43.56 32.87
C TRP A 320 -8.16 -43.54 33.59
N LYS A 321 -7.85 -44.62 34.24
CA LYS A 321 -6.68 -44.73 35.13
C LYS A 321 -5.34 -44.47 34.45
N ASP A 322 -5.17 -44.97 33.24
CA ASP A 322 -3.92 -44.82 32.48
C ASP A 322 -3.74 -43.40 31.98
N GLU A 323 -4.78 -42.81 31.44
CA GLU A 323 -4.78 -41.40 31.03
C GLU A 323 -4.59 -40.48 32.24
N TYR A 324 -5.24 -40.76 33.36
CA TYR A 324 -5.06 -39.99 34.57
C TYR A 324 -3.62 -40.06 35.09
N LYS A 325 -2.98 -41.23 35.01
CA LYS A 325 -1.57 -41.36 35.36
C LYS A 325 -0.71 -40.52 34.44
N HIS A 326 -0.97 -40.54 33.16
CA HIS A 326 -0.28 -39.67 32.17
C HIS A 326 -0.49 -38.20 32.50
N LEU A 327 -1.71 -37.76 32.82
CA LEU A 327 -2.00 -36.39 33.23
C LEU A 327 -1.23 -35.99 34.48
N LEU A 328 -1.12 -36.86 35.49
CA LEU A 328 -0.36 -36.61 36.71
C LEU A 328 1.14 -36.42 36.46
N GLU A 329 1.72 -37.22 35.57
CA GLU A 329 3.16 -37.24 35.32
C GLU A 329 3.60 -36.13 34.35
N VAL A 330 2.79 -35.82 33.36
CA VAL A 330 3.17 -34.93 32.26
C VAL A 330 2.43 -33.59 32.27
N CYS A 331 1.11 -33.61 32.44
CA CYS A 331 0.27 -32.43 32.36
C CYS A 331 0.25 -31.59 33.64
N TYR A 332 -0.11 -32.21 34.78
CA TYR A 332 -0.33 -31.47 36.02
C TYR A 332 0.88 -30.67 36.52
N PRO A 333 2.14 -31.09 36.34
CA PRO A 333 3.28 -30.24 36.64
C PRO A 333 3.26 -28.92 35.86
N THR A 334 2.81 -28.93 34.60
CA THR A 334 2.75 -27.72 33.76
C THR A 334 1.60 -26.79 34.11
N LEU A 335 0.58 -27.30 34.82
CA LEU A 335 -0.55 -26.49 35.28
C LEU A 335 -0.23 -25.66 36.53
N ARG A 336 0.82 -26.03 37.28
CA ARG A 336 1.30 -25.32 38.46
C ARG A 336 2.27 -24.22 38.05
N ARG A 337 1.72 -23.09 37.68
CA ARG A 337 2.50 -21.93 37.20
C ARG A 337 2.08 -20.66 37.91
N SER A 338 2.89 -19.63 37.74
CA SER A 338 2.57 -18.27 38.11
C SER A 338 2.71 -17.40 36.86
N ASP A 339 1.60 -16.84 36.40
CA ASP A 339 1.60 -15.86 35.31
C ASP A 339 1.84 -14.48 35.93
N TYR A 340 2.69 -13.69 35.28
CA TYR A 340 2.95 -12.32 35.71
C TYR A 340 2.77 -11.37 34.51
N ARG A 341 2.29 -10.16 34.82
CA ARG A 341 2.07 -9.08 33.83
C ARG A 341 2.57 -7.78 34.43
N ILE A 342 3.33 -7.05 33.66
CA ILE A 342 3.84 -5.73 33.97
C ILE A 342 3.26 -4.77 32.96
N GLU A 343 2.51 -3.78 33.45
CA GLU A 343 2.05 -2.67 32.64
C GLU A 343 2.95 -1.47 32.92
N TYR A 344 3.32 -0.76 31.87
CA TYR A 344 4.22 0.37 31.99
C TYR A 344 3.89 1.44 30.97
N VAL A 345 4.32 2.66 31.26
CA VAL A 345 4.18 3.82 30.40
C VAL A 345 5.56 4.25 29.92
N ILE A 346 5.67 4.51 28.62
CA ILE A 346 6.85 5.10 28.01
C ILE A 346 6.60 6.61 27.84
N ARG A 347 7.58 7.44 28.17
CA ARG A 347 7.45 8.88 27.94
C ARG A 347 7.35 9.21 26.45
N ASN A 348 6.73 10.32 26.12
CA ASN A 348 6.70 10.81 24.75
C ASN A 348 8.03 11.48 24.39
N TYR A 349 8.49 11.28 23.17
CA TYR A 349 9.66 11.94 22.61
C TYR A 349 9.22 13.19 21.84
N THR A 350 9.90 14.31 22.04
CA THR A 350 9.47 15.63 21.52
C THR A 350 10.35 16.18 20.42
N SER A 351 11.61 15.77 20.36
CA SER A 351 12.53 16.24 19.31
C SER A 351 12.72 15.17 18.21
N LEU A 352 12.77 15.61 16.95
CA LEU A 352 12.99 14.71 15.82
C LEU A 352 14.33 13.96 15.91
N ALA A 353 15.37 14.62 16.43
CA ALA A 353 16.69 13.98 16.63
C ALA A 353 16.62 12.85 17.66
N GLU A 354 15.84 13.05 18.73
CA GLU A 354 15.62 12.01 19.74
C GLU A 354 14.82 10.84 19.17
N ILE A 355 13.71 11.13 18.46
CA ILE A 355 12.88 10.10 17.79
C ILE A 355 13.73 9.28 16.81
N GLU A 356 14.60 9.92 16.04
CA GLU A 356 15.50 9.25 15.11
C GLU A 356 16.48 8.31 15.82
N ASN A 357 17.08 8.77 16.93
CA ASN A 357 17.96 7.94 17.74
C ASN A 357 17.24 6.73 18.33
N VAL A 358 16.03 6.95 18.87
CA VAL A 358 15.19 5.87 19.42
C VAL A 358 14.76 4.91 18.31
N MET A 359 14.42 5.39 17.12
CA MET A 359 14.08 4.53 15.99
C MET A 359 15.24 3.55 15.66
N LYS A 360 16.48 4.02 15.74
CA LYS A 360 17.68 3.21 15.43
C LYS A 360 18.04 2.23 16.55
N SER A 361 17.81 2.60 17.81
CA SER A 361 18.26 1.83 18.97
C SER A 361 17.18 1.01 19.66
N ALA A 362 15.95 1.53 19.76
CA ALA A 362 14.83 0.93 20.49
C ALA A 362 13.47 1.30 19.85
N PRO A 363 13.20 0.94 18.57
CA PRO A 363 12.02 1.39 17.83
C PRO A 363 10.69 0.98 18.49
N GLN A 364 10.68 -0.07 19.32
CA GLN A 364 9.51 -0.50 20.09
C GLN A 364 9.02 0.53 21.12
N LYS A 365 9.84 1.54 21.43
CA LYS A 365 9.46 2.64 22.33
C LYS A 365 8.70 3.77 21.62
N LEU A 366 8.74 3.80 20.29
CA LEU A 366 8.06 4.83 19.51
C LEU A 366 6.58 4.50 19.33
N SER A 367 5.73 5.55 19.37
CA SER A 367 4.36 5.51 18.88
C SER A 367 4.32 5.66 17.36
N LEU A 368 3.21 5.28 16.73
CA LEU A 368 3.02 5.52 15.29
C LEU A 368 3.01 6.99 14.92
N GLU A 369 2.52 7.86 15.81
CA GLU A 369 2.58 9.31 15.63
C GLU A 369 4.04 9.81 15.58
N GLU A 370 4.93 9.29 16.42
CA GLU A 370 6.35 9.64 16.40
C GLU A 370 7.04 9.16 15.12
N PHE A 371 6.71 7.95 14.60
CA PHE A 371 7.14 7.52 13.28
C PHE A 371 6.64 8.46 12.17
N TYR A 372 5.37 8.90 12.25
CA TYR A 372 4.81 9.85 11.28
C TYR A 372 5.52 11.20 11.32
N LEU A 373 5.79 11.74 12.52
CA LEU A 373 6.53 12.99 12.67
C LEU A 373 7.91 12.89 12.02
N LEU A 374 8.64 11.80 12.26
CA LEU A 374 9.95 11.57 11.66
C LEU A 374 9.85 11.41 10.14
N SER A 375 8.78 10.80 9.61
CA SER A 375 8.57 10.65 8.17
C SER A 375 8.51 11.97 7.42
N GLN A 376 8.07 13.07 8.09
CA GLN A 376 8.04 14.39 7.49
C GLN A 376 9.44 14.95 7.18
N LEU A 377 10.45 14.52 7.94
CA LEU A 377 11.86 14.86 7.68
C LEU A 377 12.38 14.14 6.42
N TYR A 378 11.90 12.94 6.17
CA TYR A 378 12.39 12.05 5.09
C TYR A 378 11.58 12.13 3.79
N LYS A 379 10.67 13.10 3.64
CA LYS A 379 9.79 13.23 2.45
C LYS A 379 10.54 13.20 1.11
N ASN A 380 11.76 13.73 1.08
CA ASN A 380 12.58 13.81 -0.13
C ASN A 380 13.64 12.72 -0.23
N ASN A 381 13.68 11.81 0.75
CA ASN A 381 14.60 10.68 0.76
C ASN A 381 13.82 9.37 0.85
N SER A 382 13.68 8.72 -0.30
CA SER A 382 12.84 7.52 -0.42
C SER A 382 13.43 6.29 0.29
N GLU A 383 14.72 6.27 0.57
CA GLU A 383 15.39 5.15 1.24
C GLU A 383 15.14 5.18 2.74
N GLU A 384 15.41 6.31 3.41
CA GLU A 384 15.15 6.49 4.84
C GLU A 384 13.65 6.43 5.13
N LEU A 385 12.81 6.99 4.25
CA LEU A 385 11.35 6.91 4.41
C LEU A 385 10.87 5.45 4.37
N ASN A 386 11.45 4.64 3.49
CA ASN A 386 11.10 3.22 3.41
C ASN A 386 11.57 2.45 4.64
N GLU A 387 12.82 2.65 5.10
CA GLU A 387 13.34 2.00 6.30
C GLU A 387 12.50 2.35 7.54
N LEU A 388 12.07 3.61 7.64
CA LEU A 388 11.19 4.09 8.70
C LEU A 388 9.86 3.33 8.71
N TRP A 389 9.17 3.27 7.57
CA TRP A 389 7.86 2.62 7.52
C TRP A 389 7.94 1.09 7.61
N GLU A 390 9.01 0.47 7.08
CA GLU A 390 9.27 -0.96 7.32
C GLU A 390 9.52 -1.25 8.80
N THR A 391 10.22 -0.34 9.50
CA THR A 391 10.41 -0.45 10.95
C THR A 391 9.09 -0.28 11.70
N ALA A 392 8.27 0.71 11.32
CA ALA A 392 6.96 0.91 11.91
C ALA A 392 6.06 -0.33 11.76
N VAL A 393 6.03 -0.97 10.59
CA VAL A 393 5.25 -2.20 10.38
C VAL A 393 5.80 -3.38 11.19
N ARG A 394 7.12 -3.46 11.44
CA ARG A 394 7.68 -4.49 12.34
C ARG A 394 7.20 -4.31 13.79
N MET A 395 7.06 -3.05 14.23
CA MET A 395 6.56 -2.74 15.58
C MET A 395 5.04 -2.87 15.68
N TYR A 396 4.32 -2.52 14.62
CA TYR A 396 2.87 -2.49 14.54
C TYR A 396 2.34 -3.31 13.33
N PRO A 397 2.56 -4.64 13.31
CA PRO A 397 2.31 -5.47 12.11
C PRO A 397 0.84 -5.54 11.67
N ASN A 398 -0.08 -5.32 12.60
CA ASN A 398 -1.52 -5.39 12.35
C ASN A 398 -2.21 -4.02 12.34
N ASP A 399 -1.44 -2.92 12.43
CA ASP A 399 -2.01 -1.58 12.38
C ASP A 399 -2.24 -1.17 10.91
N GLU A 400 -3.47 -0.74 10.63
CA GLU A 400 -3.90 -0.38 9.27
C GLU A 400 -3.15 0.84 8.73
N THR A 401 -2.90 1.85 9.59
CA THR A 401 -2.21 3.09 9.21
C THR A 401 -0.73 2.85 8.93
N ALA A 402 -0.07 2.04 9.77
CA ALA A 402 1.33 1.66 9.54
C ALA A 402 1.49 0.93 8.21
N ASN A 403 0.62 -0.06 7.93
CA ASN A 403 0.63 -0.80 6.68
C ASN A 403 0.31 0.09 5.47
N MET A 404 -0.65 1.03 5.59
CA MET A 404 -0.98 1.97 4.51
C MET A 404 0.21 2.87 4.15
N ASN A 405 0.88 3.44 5.16
CA ASN A 405 2.03 4.31 4.94
C ASN A 405 3.24 3.55 4.38
N ALA A 406 3.46 2.31 4.82
CA ALA A 406 4.47 1.43 4.25
C ALA A 406 4.17 1.06 2.79
N ALA A 407 2.89 0.86 2.46
CA ALA A 407 2.47 0.63 1.08
C ALA A 407 2.80 1.83 0.18
N ASN A 408 2.50 3.04 0.64
CA ASN A 408 2.82 4.28 -0.09
C ASN A 408 4.34 4.42 -0.30
N SER A 409 5.14 4.11 0.71
CA SER A 409 6.60 4.13 0.59
C SER A 409 7.09 3.10 -0.44
N ALA A 410 6.52 1.89 -0.46
CA ALA A 410 6.83 0.87 -1.45
C ALA A 410 6.40 1.29 -2.88
N ILE A 411 5.23 1.95 -3.02
CA ILE A 411 4.76 2.50 -4.31
C ILE A 411 5.73 3.54 -4.83
N SER A 412 6.20 4.46 -4.00
CA SER A 412 7.14 5.52 -4.41
C SER A 412 8.45 4.96 -4.97
N ARG A 413 8.87 3.77 -4.53
CA ARG A 413 10.04 3.04 -5.02
C ARG A 413 9.76 2.10 -6.19
N GLY A 414 8.49 1.97 -6.60
CA GLY A 414 8.08 1.04 -7.65
C GLY A 414 8.00 -0.43 -7.22
N ASP A 415 8.11 -0.73 -5.92
CA ASP A 415 7.91 -2.10 -5.39
C ASP A 415 6.41 -2.40 -5.18
N PHE A 416 5.70 -2.52 -6.28
CA PHE A 416 4.25 -2.73 -6.27
C PHE A 416 3.85 -4.09 -5.67
N LYS A 417 4.75 -5.08 -5.71
CA LYS A 417 4.49 -6.39 -5.11
C LYS A 417 4.42 -6.27 -3.58
N ARG A 418 5.40 -5.62 -2.98
CA ARG A 418 5.44 -5.39 -1.54
C ARG A 418 4.32 -4.45 -1.09
N ALA A 419 4.04 -3.40 -1.88
CA ALA A 419 2.94 -2.49 -1.62
C ALA A 419 1.59 -3.22 -1.49
N ARG A 420 1.28 -4.16 -2.37
CA ARG A 420 0.04 -4.94 -2.30
C ARG A 420 -0.05 -5.79 -1.03
N LEU A 421 1.06 -6.40 -0.57
CA LEU A 421 1.09 -7.16 0.68
C LEU A 421 0.79 -6.29 1.90
N TYR A 422 1.26 -5.04 1.91
CA TYR A 422 0.91 -4.08 2.95
C TYR A 422 -0.55 -3.65 2.84
N LEU A 423 -1.06 -3.37 1.63
CA LEU A 423 -2.45 -2.96 1.43
C LEU A 423 -3.46 -4.03 1.83
N GLU A 424 -3.13 -5.32 1.72
CA GLU A 424 -3.96 -6.42 2.23
C GLU A 424 -4.19 -6.34 3.75
N ARG A 425 -3.25 -5.72 4.49
CA ARG A 425 -3.31 -5.53 5.96
C ARG A 425 -3.76 -4.12 6.36
N ALA A 426 -3.83 -3.20 5.43
CA ALA A 426 -4.22 -1.81 5.66
C ALA A 426 -5.75 -1.59 5.71
N GLY A 427 -6.54 -2.66 5.69
CA GLY A 427 -8.00 -2.57 5.73
C GLY A 427 -8.63 -2.29 4.37
N LYS A 428 -9.74 -1.54 4.37
CA LYS A 428 -10.54 -1.26 3.16
C LYS A 428 -10.96 0.21 3.06
N SER A 429 -10.17 1.10 3.63
CA SER A 429 -10.45 2.54 3.58
C SER A 429 -10.37 3.10 2.15
N PRO A 430 -10.96 4.28 1.87
CA PRO A 430 -10.83 4.95 0.58
C PRO A 430 -9.38 5.19 0.15
N GLU A 431 -8.48 5.43 1.10
CA GLU A 431 -7.05 5.62 0.86
C GLU A 431 -6.40 4.34 0.33
N VAL A 432 -6.79 3.17 0.84
CA VAL A 432 -6.33 1.86 0.33
C VAL A 432 -6.78 1.65 -1.10
N VAL A 433 -8.05 1.97 -1.40
CA VAL A 433 -8.61 1.87 -2.76
C VAL A 433 -7.87 2.83 -3.70
N TYR A 434 -7.57 4.05 -3.23
CA TYR A 434 -6.76 5.01 -3.96
C TYR A 434 -5.37 4.48 -4.28
N ALA A 435 -4.65 3.96 -3.27
CA ALA A 435 -3.31 3.41 -3.46
C ALA A 435 -3.27 2.25 -4.48
N LEU A 436 -4.30 1.39 -4.48
CA LEU A 436 -4.46 0.36 -5.51
C LEU A 436 -4.66 0.97 -6.90
N GLY A 437 -5.47 2.03 -7.01
CA GLY A 437 -5.64 2.80 -8.23
C GLY A 437 -4.35 3.43 -8.73
N VAL A 438 -3.55 3.99 -7.81
CA VAL A 438 -2.22 4.56 -8.11
C VAL A 438 -1.28 3.49 -8.68
N ILE A 439 -1.26 2.28 -8.10
CA ILE A 439 -0.45 1.17 -8.64
C ILE A 439 -0.86 0.86 -10.09
N GLU A 440 -2.15 0.82 -10.40
CA GLU A 440 -2.63 0.56 -11.77
C GLU A 440 -2.25 1.71 -12.73
N VAL A 441 -2.36 2.97 -12.30
CA VAL A 441 -1.89 4.13 -13.09
C VAL A 441 -0.39 4.00 -13.39
N LEU A 442 0.40 3.68 -12.36
CA LEU A 442 1.85 3.53 -12.51
C LEU A 442 2.26 2.32 -13.35
N ASN A 443 1.41 1.30 -13.46
CA ASN A 443 1.60 0.17 -14.37
C ASN A 443 1.08 0.46 -15.80
N GLY A 444 0.40 1.61 -16.04
CA GLY A 444 -0.23 1.94 -17.32
C GLY A 444 -1.55 1.21 -17.56
N ASN A 445 -2.13 0.57 -16.55
CA ASN A 445 -3.39 -0.15 -16.61
C ASN A 445 -4.58 0.80 -16.35
N TYR A 446 -4.76 1.80 -17.19
CA TYR A 446 -5.73 2.89 -16.96
C TYR A 446 -7.19 2.42 -16.87
N ASP A 447 -7.56 1.36 -17.59
CA ASP A 447 -8.90 0.77 -17.53
C ASP A 447 -9.19 0.12 -16.17
N ALA A 448 -8.18 -0.49 -15.55
CA ALA A 448 -8.27 -1.04 -14.19
C ALA A 448 -8.18 0.05 -13.11
N ALA A 449 -7.42 1.12 -13.38
CA ALA A 449 -7.27 2.24 -12.44
C ALA A 449 -8.55 3.04 -12.28
N ARG A 450 -9.31 3.27 -13.37
CA ARG A 450 -10.51 4.13 -13.40
C ARG A 450 -11.54 3.78 -12.32
N PRO A 451 -12.05 2.54 -12.22
CA PRO A 451 -13.05 2.21 -11.21
C PRO A 451 -12.53 2.35 -9.77
N LEU A 452 -11.23 2.12 -9.55
CA LEU A 452 -10.60 2.30 -8.23
C LEU A 452 -10.52 3.78 -7.86
N LEU A 453 -10.10 4.64 -8.80
CA LEU A 453 -10.05 6.09 -8.59
C LEU A 453 -11.45 6.69 -8.41
N ASP A 454 -12.46 6.20 -9.16
CA ASP A 454 -13.86 6.64 -9.00
C ASP A 454 -14.39 6.27 -7.60
N ALA A 455 -14.11 5.06 -7.13
CA ALA A 455 -14.51 4.61 -5.79
C ALA A 455 -13.80 5.39 -4.68
N ALA A 456 -12.49 5.66 -4.82
CA ALA A 456 -11.73 6.46 -3.86
C ALA A 456 -12.22 7.93 -3.83
N ALA A 457 -12.51 8.53 -4.98
CA ALA A 457 -13.07 9.87 -5.09
C ALA A 457 -14.46 9.96 -4.43
N ALA A 458 -15.32 8.94 -4.63
CA ALA A 458 -16.59 8.84 -3.93
C ALA A 458 -16.43 8.69 -2.41
N GLY A 459 -15.30 8.13 -1.96
CA GLY A 459 -14.90 8.04 -0.56
C GLY A 459 -14.28 9.32 0.02
N GLY A 460 -14.14 10.39 -0.79
CA GLY A 460 -13.66 11.71 -0.35
C GLY A 460 -12.17 11.97 -0.56
N ILE A 461 -11.47 11.14 -1.32
CA ILE A 461 -10.04 11.35 -1.64
C ILE A 461 -9.93 12.36 -2.80
N GLU A 462 -9.47 13.57 -2.50
CA GLU A 462 -9.32 14.65 -3.48
C GLU A 462 -8.28 14.31 -4.55
N GLU A 463 -7.18 13.69 -4.17
CA GLU A 463 -6.12 13.24 -5.07
C GLU A 463 -6.60 12.20 -6.08
N ALA A 464 -7.65 11.45 -5.76
CA ALA A 464 -8.26 10.49 -6.69
C ALA A 464 -9.02 11.21 -7.81
N VAL A 465 -9.65 12.34 -7.52
CA VAL A 465 -10.31 13.19 -8.53
C VAL A 465 -9.25 13.74 -9.50
N GLU A 466 -8.17 14.30 -8.96
CA GLU A 466 -7.08 14.84 -9.75
C GLU A 466 -6.42 13.74 -10.62
N ALA A 467 -6.14 12.57 -10.02
CA ALA A 467 -5.55 11.44 -10.71
C ALA A 467 -6.42 10.96 -11.88
N ARG A 468 -7.73 10.87 -11.68
CA ARG A 468 -8.70 10.49 -12.72
C ARG A 468 -8.71 11.49 -13.87
N GLU A 469 -8.73 12.79 -13.59
CA GLU A 469 -8.74 13.85 -14.60
C GLU A 469 -7.43 13.87 -15.39
N LYS A 470 -6.30 13.88 -14.71
CA LYS A 470 -4.98 13.90 -15.35
C LYS A 470 -4.70 12.61 -16.11
N MET A 471 -5.10 11.47 -15.63
CA MET A 471 -5.02 10.19 -16.33
C MET A 471 -5.85 10.23 -17.65
N SER A 472 -6.99 10.91 -17.66
CA SER A 472 -7.87 11.02 -18.83
C SER A 472 -7.41 12.08 -19.83
N ASN A 473 -6.77 13.14 -19.35
CA ASN A 473 -6.32 14.28 -20.17
C ASN A 473 -4.99 14.02 -20.87
N HIS A 474 -4.35 12.91 -20.56
CA HIS A 474 -3.08 12.56 -21.14
C HIS A 474 -3.22 12.20 -22.57
N LEU A 475 -3.65 13.04 -23.51
CA LEU A 475 -3.43 12.66 -24.90
C LEU A 475 -4.60 12.83 -25.86
N ARG A 476 -5.59 13.61 -25.50
CA ARG A 476 -6.64 13.94 -26.45
C ARG A 476 -6.43 15.36 -26.98
N VAL A 477 -5.76 15.48 -28.12
CA VAL A 477 -5.76 16.72 -28.87
C VAL A 477 -6.84 16.59 -29.94
N SER A 478 -7.98 17.26 -29.75
CA SER A 478 -9.03 17.32 -30.76
C SER A 478 -9.05 18.69 -31.39
N PHE A 479 -8.96 18.74 -32.72
CA PHE A 479 -9.15 19.96 -33.49
C PHE A 479 -10.64 20.08 -33.84
N SER A 480 -11.33 21.01 -33.21
CA SER A 480 -12.72 21.31 -33.52
C SER A 480 -12.77 22.39 -34.59
N ASN A 481 -13.32 22.07 -35.78
CA ASN A 481 -13.74 23.06 -36.75
C ASN A 481 -14.96 23.82 -36.20
N LYS A 482 -14.75 24.94 -35.49
CA LYS A 482 -15.83 25.91 -35.32
C LYS A 482 -16.14 26.53 -36.66
N ASN A 483 -17.08 25.94 -37.41
CA ASN A 483 -17.74 26.67 -38.45
C ASN A 483 -18.35 27.95 -37.86
N LYS A 484 -17.74 29.10 -38.09
CA LYS A 484 -18.43 30.38 -37.96
C LYS A 484 -19.46 30.39 -39.07
N GLY A 485 -20.69 29.99 -38.77
CA GLY A 485 -21.84 30.33 -39.55
C GLY A 485 -21.94 31.85 -39.65
N LYS A 486 -21.99 32.33 -40.87
CA LYS A 486 -22.65 33.56 -41.20
C LYS A 486 -24.13 33.29 -41.40
#